data_0c2481506899cb97f7abeba39d977e91
#
_entry.id   0c2481506899cb97f7abeba39d977e91
#
_cell.length_a   1.000
_cell.length_b   1.000
_cell.length_c   1.000
_cell.angle_alpha   90.00
_cell.angle_beta   90.00
_cell.angle_gamma   90.00
#
_symmetry.space_group_name_H-M   'P 1'
#
loop_
_entity.id
_entity.type
_entity.pdbx_description
1 polymer ?
#
loop_
_entity_poly.entity_id
_entity_poly.type
_entity_poly.pdbx_seq_one_letter_code
_entity_poly.pdbx_strand_id
1 'polypeptide(L)' 'MISYKPFYETLFKKGITEYYLIFKQGVTANTLHRMKHGQGINTNTLNTLCEILDCRIQDIIEYVPDE' A
#
# COMPACT_ATOMS: atom_id res chain seq x y z
N MET A 1 -14.75 -5.34 4.50
CA MET A 1 -13.81 -4.23 4.75
C MET A 1 -12.60 -4.33 3.83
N ILE A 2 -11.96 -3.22 3.55
CA ILE A 2 -10.73 -3.22 2.76
C ILE A 2 -9.55 -3.53 3.66
N SER A 3 -8.68 -4.43 3.20
CA SER A 3 -7.45 -4.81 3.91
C SER A 3 -6.24 -4.44 3.06
N TYR A 4 -5.18 -3.96 3.71
CA TYR A 4 -3.91 -3.66 3.06
C TYR A 4 -2.88 -4.77 3.27
N LYS A 5 -3.32 -5.94 3.71
CA LYS A 5 -2.42 -7.08 3.89
C LYS A 5 -1.62 -7.40 2.64
N PRO A 6 -2.22 -7.42 1.42
CA PRO A 6 -1.46 -7.67 0.21
C PRO A 6 -0.31 -6.68 -0.01
N PHE A 7 -0.51 -5.40 0.37
CA PHE A 7 0.52 -4.38 0.25
C PHE A 7 1.79 -4.78 1.02
N TYR A 8 1.62 -5.18 2.28
CA TYR A 8 2.78 -5.57 3.10
C TYR A 8 3.43 -6.84 2.60
N GLU A 9 2.65 -7.78 2.08
CA GLU A 9 3.19 -8.99 1.46
C GLU A 9 3.99 -8.65 0.21
N THR A 10 3.51 -7.70 -0.60
CA THR A 10 4.22 -7.25 -1.80
C THR A 10 5.53 -6.57 -1.43
N LEU A 11 5.53 -5.70 -0.41
CA LEU A 11 6.75 -5.08 0.08
C LEU A 11 7.78 -6.14 0.49
N PHE A 12 7.32 -7.13 1.24
CA PHE A 12 8.19 -8.21 1.70
C PHE A 12 8.78 -8.99 0.53
N LYS A 13 7.94 -9.37 -0.42
CA LYS A 13 8.39 -10.14 -1.59
C LYS A 13 9.40 -9.40 -2.45
N LYS A 14 9.23 -8.08 -2.58
CA LYS A 14 10.10 -7.25 -3.41
C LYS A 14 11.30 -6.70 -2.65
N GLY A 15 11.38 -6.95 -1.34
CA GLY A 15 12.46 -6.43 -0.51
C GLY A 15 12.44 -4.90 -0.40
N ILE A 16 11.26 -4.28 -0.45
CA ILE A 16 11.08 -2.84 -0.38
C ILE A 16 10.61 -2.47 1.03
N THR A 17 11.20 -1.41 1.59
CA THR A 17 10.86 -0.94 2.93
C THR A 17 9.99 0.30 2.85
N GLU A 18 9.27 0.61 3.95
CA GLU A 18 8.53 1.87 4.06
C GLU A 18 9.48 3.06 3.99
N TYR A 19 10.68 2.93 4.55
CA TYR A 19 11.71 3.97 4.46
C TYR A 19 12.01 4.32 2.99
N TYR A 20 12.19 3.30 2.15
CA TYR A 20 12.43 3.51 0.73
C TYR A 20 11.29 4.27 0.07
N LEU A 21 10.05 3.88 0.38
CA LEU A 21 8.87 4.54 -0.19
C LEU A 21 8.80 6.01 0.21
N ILE A 22 9.10 6.33 1.47
CA ILE A 22 9.02 7.71 1.97
C ILE A 22 10.16 8.56 1.39
N PHE A 23 11.40 8.09 1.51
CA PHE A 23 12.56 8.92 1.25
C PHE A 23 13.08 8.82 -0.18
N LYS A 24 12.76 7.78 -0.92
CA LYS A 24 13.21 7.60 -2.29
C LYS A 24 12.10 7.76 -3.32
N GLN A 25 10.85 7.49 -2.95
CA GLN A 25 9.73 7.53 -3.88
C GLN A 25 8.71 8.62 -3.56
N GLY A 26 8.89 9.36 -2.48
CA GLY A 26 8.02 10.48 -2.15
C GLY A 26 6.64 10.11 -1.61
N VAL A 27 6.44 8.88 -1.17
CA VAL A 27 5.22 8.47 -0.50
C VAL A 27 5.21 9.09 0.89
N THR A 28 4.11 9.75 1.28
CA THR A 28 4.10 10.42 2.57
C THR A 28 3.98 9.41 3.72
N ALA A 29 4.63 9.73 4.83
CA ALA A 29 4.53 8.91 6.04
C ALA A 29 3.07 8.83 6.51
N ASN A 30 2.29 9.90 6.30
CA ASN A 30 0.88 9.93 6.67
C ASN A 30 0.07 8.88 5.90
N THR A 31 0.36 8.70 4.61
CA THR A 31 -0.31 7.68 3.78
C THR A 31 -0.07 6.29 4.36
N LEU A 32 1.19 5.97 4.68
CA LEU A 32 1.54 4.67 5.23
C LEU A 32 0.93 4.46 6.62
N HIS A 33 0.89 5.53 7.43
CA HIS A 33 0.26 5.49 8.75
C HIS A 33 -1.24 5.16 8.62
N ARG A 34 -1.94 5.81 7.67
CA ARG A 34 -3.36 5.55 7.45
C ARG A 34 -3.60 4.12 7.01
N MET A 35 -2.77 3.60 6.10
CA MET A 35 -2.88 2.22 5.64
C MET A 35 -2.66 1.24 6.80
N LYS A 36 -1.69 1.52 7.66
CA LYS A 36 -1.41 0.66 8.82
C LYS A 36 -2.62 0.60 9.78
N HIS A 37 -3.38 1.67 9.86
CA HIS A 37 -4.56 1.74 10.73
C HIS A 37 -5.86 1.41 9.99
N GLY A 38 -5.78 0.85 8.80
CA GLY A 38 -6.95 0.42 8.04
C GLY A 38 -7.79 1.56 7.50
N GLN A 39 -7.25 2.77 7.43
CA GLN A 39 -7.96 3.93 6.91
C GLN A 39 -7.89 3.98 5.39
N GLY A 40 -8.88 4.61 4.76
CA GLY A 40 -8.94 4.67 3.31
C GLY A 40 -7.88 5.55 2.69
N ILE A 41 -7.49 5.20 1.47
CA ILE A 41 -6.66 6.03 0.61
C ILE A 41 -7.43 6.28 -0.69
N ASN A 42 -7.08 7.35 -1.39
CA ASN A 42 -7.76 7.62 -2.65
C ASN A 42 -7.15 6.83 -3.80
N THR A 43 -7.86 6.79 -4.92
CA THR A 43 -7.41 6.00 -6.07
C THR A 43 -6.15 6.57 -6.73
N ASN A 44 -5.90 7.88 -6.60
CA ASN A 44 -4.65 8.47 -7.09
C ASN A 44 -3.45 7.93 -6.32
N THR A 45 -3.57 7.81 -5.00
CA THR A 45 -2.53 7.22 -4.16
C THR A 45 -2.33 5.75 -4.53
N LEU A 46 -3.42 5.02 -4.73
CA LEU A 46 -3.38 3.62 -5.13
C LEU A 46 -2.66 3.47 -6.48
N ASN A 47 -2.97 4.33 -7.44
CA ASN A 47 -2.31 4.35 -8.74
C ASN A 47 -0.79 4.55 -8.59
N THR A 48 -0.40 5.51 -7.75
CA THR A 48 1.01 5.80 -7.50
C THR A 48 1.75 4.60 -6.90
N LEU A 49 1.11 3.93 -5.94
CA LEU A 49 1.71 2.73 -5.33
C LEU A 49 1.87 1.61 -6.34
N CYS A 50 0.89 1.41 -7.22
CA CYS A 50 1.00 0.40 -8.27
C CYS A 50 2.15 0.70 -9.23
N GLU A 51 2.35 1.97 -9.58
CA GLU A 51 3.45 2.39 -10.44
C GLU A 51 4.80 2.14 -9.78
N ILE A 52 4.95 2.58 -8.52
CA ILE A 52 6.20 2.45 -7.78
C ILE A 52 6.59 0.99 -7.60
N LEU A 53 5.61 0.15 -7.24
CA LEU A 53 5.86 -1.25 -6.94
C LEU A 53 5.78 -2.15 -8.17
N ASP A 54 5.38 -1.58 -9.32
CA ASP A 54 5.17 -2.33 -10.55
C ASP A 54 4.32 -3.57 -10.28
N CYS A 55 3.13 -3.33 -9.75
CA CYS A 55 2.22 -4.38 -9.33
C CYS A 55 0.77 -4.02 -9.68
N ARG A 56 -0.14 -4.92 -9.39
CA ARG A 56 -1.56 -4.74 -9.64
C ARG A 56 -2.28 -4.27 -8.40
N ILE A 57 -3.52 -3.79 -8.56
CA ILE A 57 -4.35 -3.33 -7.45
C ILE A 57 -4.52 -4.43 -6.40
N GLN A 58 -4.73 -5.67 -6.82
CA GLN A 58 -4.90 -6.79 -5.89
C GLN A 58 -3.64 -7.14 -5.10
N ASP A 59 -2.51 -6.57 -5.49
CA ASP A 59 -1.25 -6.71 -4.74
C ASP A 59 -1.10 -5.61 -3.69
N ILE A 60 -2.06 -4.69 -3.61
CA ILE A 60 -2.09 -3.59 -2.64
C ILE A 60 -3.25 -3.77 -1.67
N ILE A 61 -4.46 -4.01 -2.19
CA ILE A 61 -5.68 -4.09 -1.39
C ILE A 61 -6.45 -5.36 -1.70
N GLU A 62 -7.29 -5.74 -0.75
CA GLU A 62 -8.26 -6.83 -0.96
C GLU A 62 -9.53 -6.48 -0.19
N TYR A 63 -10.64 -7.05 -0.62
CA TYR A 63 -11.88 -6.97 0.14
C TYR A 63 -12.01 -8.21 1.02
N VAL A 64 -12.23 -7.98 2.30
CA VAL A 64 -12.46 -9.04 3.28
C VAL A 64 -13.90 -8.89 3.77
N PRO A 65 -14.77 -9.88 3.53
CA PRO A 65 -16.16 -9.79 4.00
C PRO A 65 -16.21 -9.67 5.52
N ASP A 66 -17.12 -8.84 6.01
CA ASP A 66 -17.41 -8.76 7.43
C ASP A 66 -18.31 -9.94 7.79
N GLU A 67 -18.07 -10.53 8.94
CA GLU A 67 -18.90 -11.63 9.44
C GLU A 67 -20.04 -11.12 10.32
#